data_ddfab7d51094ecc7289bc97da0971c57
#
_entry.id   ddfab7d51094ecc7289bc97da0971c57
#
_cell.length_a   1.000
_cell.length_b   1.000
_cell.length_c   1.000
_cell.angle_alpha   90.00
_cell.angle_beta   90.00
_cell.angle_gamma   90.00
#
_symmetry.space_group_name_H-M   'P 1'
#
loop_
_entity.id
_entity.type
_entity.pdbx_description
1 polymer ?
#
loop_
_entity_poly.entity_id
_entity_poly.type
_entity_poly.pdbx_seq_one_letter_code
_entity_poly.pdbx_strand_id
1 'polypeptide(L)'
;MKTLRIEAAIDTPEIYFDPDTKIFSISGISHPENAKDFYIKVLNWLDEFYEEIKDKESTKIIVDFNFKYINSSSYKYLREIMRKISNFRNNGISVEVIWNYHEDDEDLLNEGMVLFELPEVNLPYRCIPYSYGLGHITATMC
;
A
#
# COMPACT_ATOMS: atom_id res chain seq x y z
N MET A 1 16.83 -5.09 -10.42
CA MET A 1 15.65 -5.67 -9.76
C MET A 1 14.43 -5.53 -10.66
N LYS A 2 13.60 -6.54 -10.69
CA LYS A 2 12.41 -6.55 -11.57
C LYS A 2 11.20 -5.92 -10.91
N THR A 3 10.32 -5.32 -11.72
CA THR A 3 9.01 -4.88 -11.29
C THR A 3 8.20 -6.08 -10.78
N LEU A 4 7.51 -5.91 -9.66
CA LEU A 4 6.53 -6.88 -9.20
C LEU A 4 5.18 -6.52 -9.80
N ARG A 5 4.68 -7.37 -10.68
CA ARG A 5 3.39 -7.16 -11.32
C ARG A 5 2.51 -8.38 -11.17
N ILE A 6 1.37 -8.20 -10.54
CA ILE A 6 0.31 -9.22 -10.43
C ILE A 6 -0.96 -8.57 -10.94
N GLU A 7 -1.56 -9.14 -11.97
CA GLU A 7 -2.80 -8.59 -12.51
C GLU A 7 -3.97 -8.83 -11.56
N ALA A 8 -4.89 -7.87 -11.52
CA ALA A 8 -6.10 -8.01 -10.72
C ALA A 8 -6.93 -9.21 -11.19
N ALA A 9 -7.44 -9.96 -10.23
CA ALA A 9 -8.40 -11.03 -10.47
C ALA A 9 -9.69 -10.71 -9.72
N ILE A 10 -10.68 -11.60 -9.81
CA ILE A 10 -11.99 -11.37 -9.19
C ILE A 10 -11.88 -11.19 -7.66
N ASP A 11 -10.95 -11.92 -7.02
CA ASP A 11 -10.78 -11.93 -5.57
C ASP A 11 -9.43 -11.38 -5.10
N THR A 12 -8.57 -10.96 -6.01
CA THR A 12 -7.23 -10.48 -5.65
C THR A 12 -6.93 -9.15 -6.31
N PRO A 13 -6.22 -8.26 -5.60
CA PRO A 13 -5.91 -6.93 -6.14
C PRO A 13 -4.79 -6.97 -7.17
N GLU A 14 -4.68 -5.90 -7.95
CA GLU A 14 -3.51 -5.66 -8.76
C GLU A 14 -2.36 -5.20 -7.88
N ILE A 15 -1.19 -5.77 -8.12
CA ILE A 15 0.06 -5.32 -7.51
C ILE A 15 0.95 -4.78 -8.62
N TYR A 16 1.44 -3.56 -8.45
CA TYR A 16 2.39 -2.97 -9.38
C TYR A 16 3.45 -2.18 -8.60
N PHE A 17 4.59 -2.82 -8.36
CA PHE A 17 5.69 -2.21 -7.64
C PHE A 17 6.87 -2.04 -8.60
N ASP A 18 7.16 -0.79 -8.93
CA ASP A 18 8.20 -0.45 -9.90
C ASP A 18 9.46 0.05 -9.16
N PRO A 19 10.58 -0.68 -9.24
CA PRO A 19 11.80 -0.28 -8.54
C PRO A 19 12.47 0.95 -9.15
N ASP A 20 12.15 1.29 -10.39
CA ASP A 20 12.76 2.43 -11.08
C ASP A 20 12.03 3.74 -10.75
N THR A 21 10.72 3.77 -10.90
CA THR A 21 9.91 4.94 -10.52
C THR A 21 9.73 5.07 -9.02
N LYS A 22 9.86 3.97 -8.29
CA LYS A 22 9.62 3.86 -6.84
C LYS A 22 8.19 4.22 -6.44
N ILE A 23 7.26 3.92 -7.32
CA ILE A 23 5.83 4.00 -7.06
C ILE A 23 5.32 2.57 -6.93
N PHE A 24 4.74 2.26 -5.76
CA PHE A 24 4.23 0.94 -5.42
C PHE A 24 2.73 1.03 -5.24
N SER A 25 1.96 0.36 -6.10
CA SER A 25 0.52 0.44 -6.03
C SER A 25 -0.13 -0.92 -5.79
N ILE A 26 -1.19 -0.91 -4.99
CA ILE A 26 -2.08 -2.05 -4.74
C ILE A 26 -3.50 -1.54 -4.95
N SER A 27 -4.24 -2.15 -5.87
CA SER A 27 -5.60 -1.68 -6.17
C SER A 27 -6.57 -2.81 -6.44
N GLY A 28 -7.81 -2.64 -6.02
CA GLY A 28 -8.92 -3.55 -6.29
C GLY A 28 -9.43 -4.28 -5.07
N ILE A 29 -9.88 -5.50 -5.25
CA ILE A 29 -10.51 -6.32 -4.22
C ILE A 29 -9.47 -7.24 -3.61
N SER A 30 -9.33 -7.20 -2.28
CA SER A 30 -8.46 -8.14 -1.56
C SER A 30 -9.32 -9.12 -0.75
N HIS A 31 -9.61 -10.26 -1.37
CA HIS A 31 -10.32 -11.37 -0.77
C HIS A 31 -9.69 -12.69 -1.22
N PRO A 32 -8.36 -12.85 -1.08
CA PRO A 32 -7.68 -14.04 -1.57
C PRO A 32 -8.14 -15.28 -0.80
N GLU A 33 -8.22 -16.41 -1.49
CA GLU A 33 -8.53 -17.69 -0.88
C GLU A 33 -7.44 -18.07 0.14
N ASN A 34 -6.17 -17.79 -0.19
CA ASN A 34 -5.05 -17.94 0.71
C ASN A 34 -4.25 -16.64 0.75
N ALA A 35 -4.51 -15.82 1.76
CA ALA A 35 -3.87 -14.51 1.90
C ALA A 35 -2.35 -14.61 2.04
N LYS A 36 -1.86 -15.62 2.75
CA LYS A 36 -0.42 -15.82 2.92
C LYS A 36 0.27 -16.04 1.57
N ASP A 37 -0.25 -16.97 0.77
CA ASP A 37 0.36 -17.30 -0.52
C ASP A 37 0.34 -16.10 -1.47
N PHE A 38 -0.71 -15.30 -1.40
CA PHE A 38 -0.81 -14.09 -2.22
C PHE A 38 0.21 -13.03 -1.79
N TYR A 39 0.23 -12.69 -0.50
CA TYR A 39 1.00 -11.54 -0.01
C TYR A 39 2.47 -11.86 0.25
N ILE A 40 2.85 -13.14 0.36
CA ILE A 40 4.27 -13.47 0.59
C ILE A 40 5.16 -12.95 -0.54
N LYS A 41 4.66 -12.90 -1.76
CA LYS A 41 5.40 -12.37 -2.90
C LYS A 41 5.67 -10.87 -2.74
N VAL A 42 4.69 -10.14 -2.22
CA VAL A 42 4.81 -8.70 -1.95
C VAL A 42 5.84 -8.46 -0.85
N LEU A 43 5.73 -9.21 0.24
CA LEU A 43 6.64 -9.06 1.38
C LEU A 43 8.08 -9.38 1.00
N ASN A 44 8.29 -10.47 0.25
CA ASN A 44 9.63 -10.85 -0.20
C ASN A 44 10.21 -9.81 -1.15
N TRP A 45 9.39 -9.26 -2.04
CA TRP A 45 9.85 -8.21 -2.96
C TRP A 45 10.29 -6.96 -2.20
N LEU A 46 9.53 -6.57 -1.16
CA LEU A 46 9.89 -5.41 -0.34
C LEU A 46 11.21 -5.64 0.40
N ASP A 47 11.46 -6.84 0.90
CA ASP A 47 12.72 -7.16 1.56
C ASP A 47 13.91 -7.07 0.58
N GLU A 48 13.76 -7.59 -0.63
CA GLU A 48 14.79 -7.49 -1.66
C GLU A 48 15.04 -6.04 -2.07
N PHE A 49 13.97 -5.27 -2.23
CA PHE A 49 14.06 -3.86 -2.59
C PHE A 49 14.82 -3.07 -1.52
N TYR A 50 14.55 -3.34 -0.25
CA TYR A 50 15.26 -2.68 0.85
C TYR A 50 16.77 -2.95 0.77
N GLU A 51 17.17 -4.20 0.54
CA GLU A 51 18.58 -4.56 0.42
C GLU A 51 19.27 -3.83 -0.73
N GLU A 52 18.54 -3.54 -1.81
CA GLU A 52 19.10 -2.82 -2.95
C GLU A 52 19.28 -1.32 -2.69
N ILE A 53 18.41 -0.71 -1.90
CA ILE A 53 18.38 0.75 -1.76
C ILE A 53 18.92 1.27 -0.44
N LYS A 54 19.11 0.42 0.57
CA LYS A 54 19.45 0.85 1.93
C LYS A 54 20.69 1.73 2.04
N ASP A 55 21.64 1.57 1.11
CA ASP A 55 22.89 2.32 1.08
C ASP A 55 22.88 3.47 0.06
N LYS A 56 21.75 3.71 -0.59
CA LYS A 56 21.59 4.78 -1.58
C LYS A 56 21.00 6.03 -0.95
N GLU A 57 21.57 7.17 -1.25
CA GLU A 57 21.07 8.46 -0.76
C GLU A 57 19.88 8.94 -1.59
N SER A 58 19.02 9.77 -0.97
CA SER A 58 17.95 10.51 -1.64
C SER A 58 16.89 9.64 -2.32
N THR A 59 16.60 8.47 -1.76
CA THR A 59 15.51 7.62 -2.27
C THR A 59 14.18 8.07 -1.69
N LYS A 60 13.18 8.26 -2.56
CA LYS A 60 11.81 8.54 -2.17
C LYS A 60 10.88 7.47 -2.75
N ILE A 61 10.02 6.92 -1.91
CA ILE A 61 9.05 5.89 -2.27
C ILE A 61 7.65 6.45 -2.07
N ILE A 62 6.77 6.22 -3.05
CA ILE A 62 5.34 6.50 -2.94
C ILE A 62 4.60 5.18 -2.95
N VAL A 63 3.77 4.95 -1.92
CA VAL A 63 2.94 3.75 -1.83
C VAL A 63 1.50 4.17 -1.98
N ASP A 64 0.84 3.63 -2.99
CA ASP A 64 -0.51 4.03 -3.39
C ASP A 64 -1.47 2.85 -3.21
N PHE A 65 -2.38 2.98 -2.24
CA PHE A 65 -3.41 1.99 -2.00
C PHE A 65 -4.74 2.48 -2.56
N ASN A 66 -5.41 1.62 -3.31
CA ASN A 66 -6.74 1.91 -3.86
C ASN A 66 -7.61 0.64 -3.80
N PHE A 67 -7.96 0.22 -2.59
CA PHE A 67 -8.80 -0.95 -2.39
C PHE A 67 -10.27 -0.62 -2.61
N LYS A 68 -11.00 -1.60 -3.15
CA LYS A 68 -12.46 -1.60 -3.17
C LYS A 68 -13.03 -2.42 -2.03
N TYR A 69 -12.30 -3.43 -1.58
CA TYR A 69 -12.68 -4.29 -0.48
C TYR A 69 -11.46 -4.97 0.11
N ILE A 70 -11.44 -5.16 1.42
CA ILE A 70 -10.38 -5.84 2.15
C ILE A 70 -11.02 -6.84 3.11
N ASN A 71 -10.73 -8.13 2.96
CA ASN A 71 -11.22 -9.12 3.92
C ASN A 71 -10.33 -9.15 5.17
N SER A 72 -10.84 -9.77 6.23
CA SER A 72 -10.14 -9.80 7.52
C SER A 72 -8.76 -10.49 7.45
N SER A 73 -8.62 -11.54 6.66
CA SER A 73 -7.34 -12.23 6.54
C SER A 73 -6.27 -11.40 5.82
N SER A 74 -6.69 -10.44 4.98
CA SER A 74 -5.77 -9.55 4.28
C SER A 74 -5.15 -8.51 5.21
N TYR A 75 -5.85 -8.08 6.26
CA TYR A 75 -5.37 -7.05 7.19
C TYR A 75 -4.04 -7.40 7.83
N LYS A 76 -3.85 -8.65 8.21
CA LYS A 76 -2.59 -9.12 8.79
C LYS A 76 -1.41 -8.81 7.87
N TYR A 77 -1.59 -9.02 6.58
CA TYR A 77 -0.52 -8.82 5.59
C TYR A 77 -0.35 -7.36 5.22
N LEU A 78 -1.44 -6.59 5.16
CA LEU A 78 -1.34 -5.14 4.98
C LEU A 78 -0.59 -4.49 6.14
N ARG A 79 -0.83 -4.95 7.36
CA ARG A 79 -0.08 -4.48 8.52
C ARG A 79 1.41 -4.81 8.39
N GLU A 80 1.75 -6.01 7.92
CA GLU A 80 3.15 -6.38 7.69
C GLU A 80 3.80 -5.52 6.60
N ILE A 81 3.07 -5.21 5.52
CA ILE A 81 3.54 -4.31 4.48
C ILE A 81 3.84 -2.93 5.07
N MET A 82 2.91 -2.39 5.85
CA MET A 82 3.09 -1.08 6.47
C MET A 82 4.24 -1.06 7.47
N ARG A 83 4.45 -2.16 8.18
CA ARG A 83 5.59 -2.29 9.09
C ARG A 83 6.92 -2.27 8.34
N LYS A 84 7.03 -2.98 7.22
CA LYS A 84 8.24 -2.97 6.39
C LYS A 84 8.51 -1.58 5.80
N ILE A 85 7.48 -0.91 5.32
CA ILE A 85 7.60 0.44 4.77
C ILE A 85 7.99 1.44 5.88
N SER A 86 7.44 1.28 7.09
CA SER A 86 7.83 2.10 8.24
C SER A 86 9.30 1.89 8.59
N ASN A 87 9.79 0.67 8.46
CA ASN A 87 11.21 0.37 8.66
C ASN A 87 12.08 1.08 7.63
N PHE A 88 11.63 1.19 6.39
CA PHE A 88 12.33 1.99 5.37
C PHE A 88 12.48 3.43 5.85
N ARG A 89 11.39 4.03 6.31
CA ARG A 89 11.40 5.42 6.80
C ARG A 89 12.30 5.57 8.02
N ASN A 90 12.26 4.64 8.94
CA ASN A 90 13.09 4.66 10.14
C ASN A 90 14.59 4.56 9.82
N ASN A 91 14.94 4.05 8.65
CA ASN A 91 16.30 3.95 8.16
C ASN A 91 16.67 5.04 7.14
N GLY A 92 15.94 6.14 7.14
CA GLY A 92 16.29 7.33 6.39
C GLY A 92 15.76 7.40 4.96
N ILE A 93 14.91 6.45 4.56
CA ILE A 93 14.29 6.45 3.24
C ILE A 93 13.00 7.29 3.31
N SER A 94 12.84 8.24 2.41
CA SER A 94 11.63 9.06 2.35
C SER A 94 10.46 8.22 1.81
N VAL A 95 9.34 8.20 2.54
CA VAL A 95 8.15 7.43 2.16
C VAL A 95 6.93 8.32 2.29
N GLU A 96 6.05 8.27 1.31
CA GLU A 96 4.73 8.88 1.36
C GLU A 96 3.69 7.81 1.01
N VAL A 97 2.61 7.73 1.78
CA VAL A 97 1.54 6.76 1.55
C VAL A 97 0.26 7.50 1.16
N ILE A 98 -0.41 6.99 0.15
CA ILE A 98 -1.69 7.51 -0.33
C ILE A 98 -2.73 6.41 -0.14
N TRP A 99 -3.82 6.76 0.55
CA TRP A 99 -4.95 5.87 0.75
C TRP A 99 -6.15 6.42 0.00
N ASN A 100 -6.44 5.85 -1.17
CA ASN A 100 -7.59 6.26 -1.97
C ASN A 100 -8.82 5.48 -1.52
N TYR A 101 -9.95 6.14 -1.43
CA TYR A 101 -11.21 5.49 -1.05
C TYR A 101 -12.37 6.18 -1.74
N HIS A 102 -13.42 5.41 -2.06
CA HIS A 102 -14.64 6.00 -2.59
C HIS A 102 -15.26 6.89 -1.53
N GLU A 103 -15.71 8.09 -1.89
CA GLU A 103 -16.20 9.09 -0.94
C GLU A 103 -17.35 8.61 -0.05
N ASP A 104 -18.14 7.64 -0.55
CA ASP A 104 -19.26 7.06 0.21
C ASP A 104 -18.84 5.85 1.06
N ASP A 105 -17.60 5.43 1.00
CA ASP A 105 -17.10 4.25 1.71
C ASP A 105 -16.36 4.64 2.98
N GLU A 106 -17.13 4.97 4.01
CA GLU A 106 -16.59 5.34 5.32
C GLU A 106 -15.85 4.17 5.98
N ASP A 107 -16.29 2.95 5.74
CA ASP A 107 -15.64 1.77 6.32
C ASP A 107 -14.22 1.63 5.81
N LEU A 108 -14.00 1.81 4.52
CA LEU A 108 -12.65 1.72 3.93
C LEU A 108 -11.74 2.84 4.42
N LEU A 109 -12.28 4.05 4.58
CA LEU A 109 -11.52 5.14 5.19
C LEU A 109 -11.08 4.79 6.62
N ASN A 110 -12.00 4.29 7.43
CA ASN A 110 -11.73 3.92 8.81
C ASN A 110 -10.72 2.76 8.90
N GLU A 111 -10.79 1.81 7.99
CA GLU A 111 -9.83 0.71 7.90
C GLU A 111 -8.41 1.21 7.66
N GLY A 112 -8.26 2.18 6.75
CA GLY A 112 -6.97 2.81 6.51
C GLY A 112 -6.46 3.54 7.74
N MET A 113 -7.31 4.31 8.40
CA MET A 113 -6.94 5.05 9.61
C MET A 113 -6.49 4.12 10.73
N VAL A 114 -7.18 2.99 10.93
CA VAL A 114 -6.78 2.00 11.93
C VAL A 114 -5.37 1.46 11.64
N LEU A 115 -5.06 1.17 10.39
CA LEU A 115 -3.72 0.71 10.01
C LEU A 115 -2.65 1.79 10.27
N PHE A 116 -2.92 3.05 9.90
CA PHE A 116 -1.97 4.14 10.09
C PHE A 116 -1.75 4.51 11.56
N GLU A 117 -2.72 4.25 12.42
CA GLU A 117 -2.64 4.55 13.85
C GLU A 117 -1.98 3.45 14.69
N LEU A 118 -1.61 2.33 14.08
CA LEU A 118 -0.89 1.28 14.79
C LEU A 118 0.45 1.81 15.31
N PRO A 119 0.85 1.43 16.55
CA PRO A 119 2.09 1.95 17.14
C PRO A 119 3.34 1.69 16.32
N GLU A 120 3.40 0.55 15.64
CA GLU A 120 4.54 0.16 14.80
C GLU A 120 4.55 0.83 13.43
N VAL A 121 3.49 1.54 13.05
CA VAL A 121 3.39 2.23 11.77
C VAL A 121 3.78 3.68 11.94
N ASN A 122 4.88 4.08 11.29
CA ASN A 122 5.41 5.43 11.33
C ASN A 122 5.53 5.96 9.89
N LEU A 123 4.40 6.37 9.32
CA LEU A 123 4.31 6.76 7.92
C LEU A 123 3.53 8.06 7.76
N PRO A 124 4.06 9.03 6.99
CA PRO A 124 3.24 10.13 6.51
C PRO A 124 2.21 9.58 5.53
N TYR A 125 0.97 9.96 5.67
CA TYR A 125 -0.09 9.46 4.80
C TYR A 125 -1.11 10.54 4.47
N ARG A 126 -1.81 10.34 3.35
CA ARG A 126 -2.95 11.16 2.94
C ARG A 126 -4.09 10.25 2.53
N CYS A 127 -5.31 10.61 2.91
CA CYS A 127 -6.51 9.93 2.46
C CYS A 127 -7.15 10.76 1.35
N ILE A 128 -7.38 10.18 0.19
CA ILE A 128 -7.90 10.86 -0.98
C ILE A 128 -9.25 10.25 -1.37
N PRO A 129 -10.37 10.97 -1.16
CA PRO A 129 -11.67 10.50 -1.63
C PRO A 129 -11.82 10.67 -3.14
N TYR A 130 -12.53 9.75 -3.78
CA TYR A 130 -12.89 9.88 -5.19
C TYR A 130 -14.38 9.57 -5.38
N SER A 131 -14.93 10.08 -6.49
CA SER A 131 -16.31 9.80 -6.90
C SER A 131 -16.32 9.20 -8.29
N TYR A 132 -17.28 8.32 -8.55
CA TYR A 132 -17.46 7.76 -9.88
C TYR A 132 -18.08 8.81 -10.82
N GLY A 133 -17.55 8.88 -12.03
CA GLY A 133 -18.17 9.60 -13.14
C GLY A 133 -17.71 11.02 -13.39
N LEU A 134 -17.07 11.70 -12.44
CA LEU A 134 -16.65 13.11 -12.61
C LEU A 134 -15.16 13.36 -12.53
N GLY A 135 -14.37 12.35 -12.19
CA GLY A 135 -12.92 12.51 -12.07
C GLY A 135 -12.48 13.57 -11.08
N HIS A 136 -13.35 13.94 -10.16
CA HIS A 136 -13.07 14.99 -9.18
C HIS A 136 -12.51 14.36 -7.90
N ILE A 137 -11.26 14.69 -7.60
CA ILE A 137 -10.56 14.14 -6.44
C ILE A 137 -10.14 15.31 -5.55
N THR A 138 -10.48 15.20 -4.27
CA THR A 138 -10.07 16.18 -3.26
C THR A 138 -9.17 15.49 -2.24
N ALA A 139 -7.95 15.98 -2.07
CA ALA A 139 -7.02 15.44 -1.08
C ALA A 139 -7.48 15.83 0.33
N THR A 140 -7.49 14.87 1.24
CA THR A 140 -7.90 15.07 2.64
C THR A 140 -6.85 14.46 3.55
N MET A 141 -6.52 15.17 4.63
CA MET A 141 -5.71 14.62 5.72
C MET A 141 -6.58 13.74 6.59
N CYS A 142 -6.16 12.52 6.79
CA CYS A 142 -6.92 11.59 7.62
C CYS A 142 -6.85 11.91 9.10
#